data_edac366c4d2c30b0310b64549cba1bdc
#
_entry.id   edac366c4d2c30b0310b64549cba1bdc
#
_cell.length_a   1.000
_cell.length_b   1.000
_cell.length_c   1.000
_cell.angle_alpha   90.00
_cell.angle_beta   90.00
_cell.angle_gamma   90.00
#
_symmetry.space_group_name_H-M   'P 1'
#
loop_
_entity.id
_entity.type
_entity.pdbx_description
1 polymer ?
#
loop_
_entity_poly.entity_id
_entity_poly.type
_entity_poly.pdbx_seq_one_letter_code
_entity_poly.pdbx_strand_id
1 'polypeptide(L)'
;MRILAEIVTRGRALVGDFPILVKINCDDFILGGVDINLFQQHVDELAKFGVDAVEISGGMWDCLARDEDTLGFFPIIIPESRVRINKPEKQSYFLKYLKGIISSIPIILVGGNKNVENLEDIVKNEKVDFISMSRPFISEPELPNRWKRDEGSEKADCTSCNMCILTVREGLTNCMLKNDK
;
A
#
# COMPACT_ATOMS: atom_id res chain seq x y z
N MET A 1 5.88 11.24 -15.69
CA MET A 1 7.01 11.08 -14.71
C MET A 1 7.83 12.35 -14.45
N ARG A 2 7.80 13.41 -15.31
CA ARG A 2 8.66 14.61 -15.16
C ARG A 2 8.64 15.21 -13.74
N ILE A 3 7.47 15.42 -13.13
CA ILE A 3 7.36 16.03 -11.80
C ILE A 3 8.06 15.20 -10.72
N LEU A 4 7.90 13.86 -10.76
CA LEU A 4 8.57 12.97 -9.80
C LEU A 4 10.09 12.99 -10.01
N ALA A 5 10.56 12.98 -11.26
CA ALA A 5 11.98 13.09 -11.57
C ALA A 5 12.60 14.37 -10.97
N GLU A 6 11.94 15.52 -11.15
CA GLU A 6 12.40 16.78 -10.59
C GLU A 6 12.41 16.77 -9.04
N ILE A 7 11.37 16.21 -8.42
CA ILE A 7 11.28 16.08 -6.95
C ILE A 7 12.41 15.18 -6.42
N VAL A 8 12.61 14.00 -7.02
CA VAL A 8 13.63 13.05 -6.60
C VAL A 8 15.03 13.64 -6.79
N THR A 9 15.31 14.26 -7.94
CA THR A 9 16.61 14.88 -8.21
C THR A 9 16.93 15.99 -7.22
N ARG A 10 15.97 16.88 -6.95
CA ARG A 10 16.14 17.97 -5.97
C ARG A 10 16.23 17.42 -4.54
N GLY A 11 15.40 16.42 -4.21
CA GLY A 11 15.45 15.74 -2.92
C GLY A 11 16.81 15.12 -2.67
N ARG A 12 17.33 14.36 -3.63
CA ARG A 12 18.66 13.74 -3.54
C ARG A 12 19.78 14.76 -3.33
N ALA A 13 19.71 15.90 -4.02
CA ALA A 13 20.68 16.99 -3.82
C ALA A 13 20.66 17.58 -2.40
N LEU A 14 19.50 17.53 -1.71
CA LEU A 14 19.35 18.06 -0.36
C LEU A 14 19.71 17.03 0.73
N VAL A 15 19.34 15.76 0.52
CA VAL A 15 19.43 14.72 1.56
C VAL A 15 20.62 13.76 1.38
N GLY A 16 21.38 13.88 0.30
CA GLY A 16 22.53 13.00 0.00
C GLY A 16 22.10 11.54 -0.09
N ASP A 17 22.72 10.67 0.69
CA ASP A 17 22.49 9.22 0.69
C ASP A 17 21.27 8.78 1.53
N PHE A 18 20.51 9.72 2.07
CA PHE A 18 19.30 9.36 2.82
C PHE A 18 18.25 8.72 1.88
N PRO A 19 17.65 7.57 2.28
CA PRO A 19 16.73 6.86 1.40
C PRO A 19 15.53 7.68 0.92
N ILE A 20 15.27 7.67 -0.38
CA ILE A 20 14.08 8.29 -1.01
C ILE A 20 13.17 7.18 -1.51
N LEU A 21 12.00 7.06 -0.90
CA LEU A 21 10.97 6.09 -1.26
C LEU A 21 9.83 6.80 -1.98
N VAL A 22 9.26 6.15 -2.99
CA VAL A 22 8.14 6.69 -3.78
C VAL A 22 6.98 5.71 -3.74
N LYS A 23 5.79 6.22 -3.46
CA LYS A 23 4.54 5.45 -3.54
C LYS A 23 3.78 5.83 -4.81
N ILE A 24 3.51 4.85 -5.67
CA ILE A 24 2.78 5.04 -6.92
C ILE A 24 1.73 3.94 -7.14
N ASN A 25 0.72 4.24 -7.96
CA ASN A 25 -0.29 3.28 -8.33
C ASN A 25 0.25 2.27 -9.35
N CYS A 26 -0.02 0.99 -9.09
CA CYS A 26 0.17 -0.08 -10.08
C CYS A 26 -1.05 -0.24 -10.99
N ASP A 27 -2.19 0.29 -10.58
CA ASP A 27 -3.43 0.32 -11.35
C ASP A 27 -4.31 1.46 -10.81
N ASP A 28 -4.79 2.34 -11.66
CA ASP A 28 -5.72 3.40 -11.28
C ASP A 28 -7.17 2.92 -11.24
N PHE A 29 -7.45 1.74 -11.84
CA PHE A 29 -8.79 1.16 -12.00
C PHE A 29 -9.77 2.07 -12.75
N ILE A 30 -9.25 2.83 -13.69
CA ILE A 30 -10.04 3.67 -14.61
C ILE A 30 -9.49 3.53 -16.03
N LEU A 31 -10.38 3.66 -17.02
CA LEU A 31 -9.99 3.62 -18.43
C LEU A 31 -9.03 4.78 -18.74
N GLY A 32 -7.89 4.46 -19.35
CA GLY A 32 -6.84 5.44 -19.68
C GLY A 32 -5.98 5.89 -18.49
N GLY A 33 -6.17 5.30 -17.30
CA GLY A 33 -5.30 5.47 -16.13
C GLY A 33 -4.05 4.61 -16.21
N VAL A 34 -3.30 4.59 -15.11
CA VAL A 34 -2.15 3.69 -14.96
C VAL A 34 -2.64 2.24 -14.94
N ASP A 35 -2.03 1.43 -15.78
CA ASP A 35 -2.14 -0.03 -15.77
C ASP A 35 -0.79 -0.65 -15.41
N ILE A 36 -0.74 -1.99 -15.34
CA ILE A 36 0.45 -2.72 -14.96
C ILE A 36 1.64 -2.50 -15.92
N ASN A 37 1.37 -2.26 -17.20
CA ASN A 37 2.44 -2.02 -18.20
C ASN A 37 3.05 -0.62 -18.01
N LEU A 38 2.21 0.38 -17.77
CA LEU A 38 2.67 1.73 -17.47
C LEU A 38 3.35 1.79 -16.10
N PHE A 39 2.86 1.02 -15.13
CA PHE A 39 3.52 0.88 -13.83
C PHE A 39 4.93 0.32 -13.96
N GLN A 40 5.15 -0.73 -14.78
CA GLN A 40 6.49 -1.26 -15.03
C GLN A 40 7.42 -0.18 -15.58
N GLN A 41 6.96 0.61 -16.56
CA GLN A 41 7.75 1.72 -17.12
C GLN A 41 8.08 2.77 -16.04
N HIS A 42 7.13 3.08 -15.17
CA HIS A 42 7.35 4.00 -14.05
C HIS A 42 8.40 3.49 -13.07
N VAL A 43 8.38 2.19 -12.73
CA VAL A 43 9.40 1.57 -11.85
C VAL A 43 10.79 1.69 -12.48
N ASP A 44 10.92 1.39 -13.78
CA ASP A 44 12.18 1.47 -14.51
C ASP A 44 12.73 2.91 -14.56
N GLU A 45 11.85 3.90 -14.75
CA GLU A 45 12.25 5.32 -14.73
C GLU A 45 12.64 5.79 -13.32
N LEU A 46 11.89 5.41 -12.28
CA LEU A 46 12.21 5.76 -10.90
C LEU A 46 13.56 5.22 -10.47
N ALA A 47 13.89 3.99 -10.87
CA ALA A 47 15.21 3.41 -10.63
C ALA A 47 16.33 4.26 -11.26
N LYS A 48 16.13 4.75 -12.50
CA LYS A 48 17.10 5.64 -13.17
C LYS A 48 17.26 7.00 -12.49
N PHE A 49 16.21 7.49 -11.85
CA PHE A 49 16.25 8.77 -11.10
C PHE A 49 16.88 8.64 -9.72
N GLY A 50 17.25 7.41 -9.29
CA GLY A 50 17.89 7.17 -8.00
C GLY A 50 16.91 7.08 -6.83
N VAL A 51 15.71 6.57 -7.08
CA VAL A 51 14.77 6.15 -6.02
C VAL A 51 15.29 4.86 -5.39
N ASP A 52 15.23 4.77 -4.08
CA ASP A 52 15.78 3.63 -3.32
C ASP A 52 14.76 2.50 -3.13
N ALA A 53 13.45 2.78 -3.15
CA ALA A 53 12.40 1.78 -3.13
C ALA A 53 11.06 2.33 -3.66
N VAL A 54 10.22 1.45 -4.19
CA VAL A 54 8.86 1.78 -4.64
C VAL A 54 7.83 1.05 -3.79
N GLU A 55 6.92 1.82 -3.17
CA GLU A 55 5.72 1.27 -2.53
C GLU A 55 4.58 1.22 -3.56
N ILE A 56 4.03 0.04 -3.77
CA ILE A 56 2.88 -0.13 -4.68
C ILE A 56 1.61 0.40 -4.02
N SER A 57 0.74 0.97 -4.83
CA SER A 57 -0.60 1.43 -4.45
C SER A 57 -1.58 1.12 -5.59
N GLY A 58 -2.80 1.56 -5.48
CA GLY A 58 -3.78 1.47 -6.57
C GLY A 58 -5.08 2.18 -6.25
N GLY A 59 -5.78 2.51 -7.32
CA GLY A 59 -7.04 3.22 -7.30
C GLY A 59 -6.91 4.72 -7.10
N MET A 60 -7.85 5.43 -7.68
CA MET A 60 -7.99 6.87 -7.58
C MET A 60 -9.24 7.25 -6.79
N TRP A 61 -9.32 8.48 -6.34
CA TRP A 61 -10.51 9.01 -5.68
C TRP A 61 -11.74 8.96 -6.58
N ASP A 62 -11.56 9.17 -7.88
CA ASP A 62 -12.62 9.08 -8.88
C ASP A 62 -13.32 7.72 -8.91
N CYS A 63 -12.62 6.64 -8.64
CA CYS A 63 -13.20 5.30 -8.53
C CYS A 63 -14.24 5.15 -7.41
N LEU A 64 -14.26 6.08 -6.47
CA LEU A 64 -15.24 6.14 -5.37
C LEU A 64 -16.41 7.07 -5.68
N ALA A 65 -16.21 8.01 -6.62
CA ALA A 65 -17.13 9.11 -6.90
C ALA A 65 -17.93 8.89 -8.19
N ARG A 66 -17.49 7.99 -9.09
CA ARG A 66 -18.12 7.72 -10.36
C ARG A 66 -18.87 6.38 -10.33
N ASP A 67 -19.93 6.31 -11.13
CA ASP A 67 -20.72 5.09 -11.31
C ASP A 67 -20.04 4.06 -12.24
N GLU A 68 -20.60 2.87 -12.29
CA GLU A 68 -20.12 1.75 -13.10
C GLU A 68 -20.10 2.08 -14.59
N ASP A 69 -21.14 2.76 -15.10
CA ASP A 69 -21.27 3.10 -16.52
C ASP A 69 -20.15 4.05 -16.96
N THR A 70 -19.77 4.99 -16.10
CA THR A 70 -18.67 5.95 -16.35
C THR A 70 -17.30 5.30 -16.28
N LEU A 71 -17.10 4.34 -15.36
CA LEU A 71 -15.80 3.70 -15.12
C LEU A 71 -15.58 2.48 -16.00
N GLY A 72 -16.65 1.88 -16.54
CA GLY A 72 -16.59 0.61 -17.26
C GLY A 72 -16.28 -0.60 -16.36
N PHE A 73 -16.31 -0.42 -15.04
CA PHE A 73 -16.19 -1.47 -14.04
C PHE A 73 -16.89 -1.04 -12.75
N PHE A 74 -17.26 -2.01 -11.92
CA PHE A 74 -17.95 -1.71 -10.67
C PHE A 74 -17.00 -1.04 -9.66
N PRO A 75 -17.23 0.23 -9.29
CA PRO A 75 -16.26 1.00 -8.49
C PRO A 75 -16.10 0.50 -7.06
N ILE A 76 -17.06 -0.27 -6.56
CA ILE A 76 -17.04 -0.84 -5.21
C ILE A 76 -16.00 -1.96 -5.03
N ILE A 77 -15.47 -2.53 -6.10
CA ILE A 77 -14.41 -3.55 -6.03
C ILE A 77 -13.22 -3.04 -5.23
N ILE A 78 -12.84 -1.78 -5.41
CA ILE A 78 -11.70 -1.18 -4.71
C ILE A 78 -12.02 -0.92 -3.24
N PRO A 79 -13.13 -0.22 -2.90
CA PRO A 79 -13.55 -0.08 -1.51
C PRO A 79 -13.74 -1.41 -0.82
N GLU A 80 -14.35 -2.39 -1.48
CA GLU A 80 -14.55 -3.73 -0.92
C GLU A 80 -13.24 -4.46 -0.65
N SER A 81 -12.27 -4.35 -1.54
CA SER A 81 -10.92 -4.91 -1.32
C SER A 81 -10.22 -4.30 -0.10
N ARG A 82 -10.58 -3.06 0.28
CA ARG A 82 -9.96 -2.31 1.39
C ARG A 82 -10.76 -2.35 2.68
N VAL A 83 -12.01 -2.80 2.64
CA VAL A 83 -12.92 -2.82 3.78
C VAL A 83 -13.17 -4.26 4.22
N ARG A 84 -13.20 -4.49 5.54
CA ARG A 84 -13.51 -5.78 6.15
C ARG A 84 -12.71 -6.95 5.55
N ILE A 85 -11.38 -6.77 5.51
CA ILE A 85 -10.44 -7.77 5.00
C ILE A 85 -10.29 -8.88 6.06
N ASN A 86 -11.24 -9.79 6.09
CA ASN A 86 -11.26 -10.89 7.06
C ASN A 86 -10.94 -12.24 6.42
N LYS A 87 -10.98 -12.31 5.09
CA LYS A 87 -10.76 -13.55 4.35
C LYS A 87 -9.33 -13.61 3.83
N PRO A 88 -8.66 -14.77 3.86
CA PRO A 88 -7.28 -14.91 3.39
C PRO A 88 -7.07 -14.40 1.96
N GLU A 89 -7.99 -14.69 1.06
CA GLU A 89 -7.94 -14.30 -0.35
C GLU A 89 -8.01 -12.78 -0.59
N LYS A 90 -8.44 -12.02 0.42
CA LYS A 90 -8.46 -10.55 0.38
C LYS A 90 -7.23 -9.93 1.01
N GLN A 91 -6.34 -10.71 1.59
CA GLN A 91 -5.08 -10.22 2.16
C GLN A 91 -4.06 -9.97 1.05
N SER A 92 -3.17 -9.02 1.30
CA SER A 92 -2.09 -8.67 0.37
C SER A 92 -2.59 -8.49 -1.08
N TYR A 93 -3.73 -7.80 -1.23
CA TYR A 93 -4.50 -7.75 -2.49
C TYR A 93 -3.76 -7.11 -3.67
N PHE A 94 -2.65 -6.39 -3.43
CA PHE A 94 -1.79 -5.87 -4.49
C PHE A 94 -0.70 -6.86 -4.92
N LEU A 95 -0.48 -7.97 -4.20
CA LEU A 95 0.54 -8.95 -4.56
C LEU A 95 0.36 -9.49 -5.99
N LYS A 96 -0.89 -9.71 -6.42
CA LYS A 96 -1.19 -10.21 -7.77
C LYS A 96 -0.63 -9.32 -8.89
N TYR A 97 -0.48 -8.01 -8.66
CA TYR A 97 0.05 -7.07 -9.65
C TYR A 97 1.57 -7.14 -9.76
N LEU A 98 2.26 -7.74 -8.80
CA LEU A 98 3.71 -7.89 -8.83
C LEU A 98 4.18 -9.12 -9.61
N LYS A 99 3.30 -10.04 -9.97
CA LYS A 99 3.67 -11.31 -10.63
C LYS A 99 4.40 -11.16 -11.97
N GLY A 100 4.32 -10.04 -12.64
CA GLY A 100 5.00 -9.77 -13.90
C GLY A 100 6.05 -8.66 -13.82
N ILE A 101 6.17 -8.02 -12.67
CA ILE A 101 7.05 -6.86 -12.49
C ILE A 101 8.49 -7.31 -12.32
N ILE A 102 9.39 -6.64 -13.04
CA ILE A 102 10.83 -6.75 -12.91
C ILE A 102 11.32 -5.42 -12.35
N SER A 103 11.99 -5.46 -11.21
CA SER A 103 12.52 -4.25 -10.58
C SER A 103 13.98 -4.42 -10.23
N SER A 104 14.78 -3.38 -10.48
CA SER A 104 16.17 -3.26 -10.03
C SER A 104 16.28 -2.56 -8.66
N ILE A 105 15.17 -2.04 -8.13
CA ILE A 105 15.08 -1.42 -6.83
C ILE A 105 14.05 -2.15 -5.97
N PRO A 106 14.17 -2.12 -4.64
CA PRO A 106 13.27 -2.77 -3.71
C PRO A 106 11.80 -2.40 -3.91
N ILE A 107 10.93 -3.40 -3.76
CA ILE A 107 9.47 -3.26 -3.83
C ILE A 107 8.88 -3.40 -2.43
N ILE A 108 8.01 -2.47 -2.08
CA ILE A 108 7.27 -2.44 -0.81
C ILE A 108 5.81 -2.79 -1.09
N LEU A 109 5.33 -3.91 -0.54
CA LEU A 109 3.95 -4.35 -0.69
C LEU A 109 3.04 -3.72 0.36
N VAL A 110 2.01 -3.01 -0.09
CA VAL A 110 0.92 -2.50 0.75
C VAL A 110 -0.38 -3.25 0.45
N GLY A 111 -1.34 -3.13 1.35
CA GLY A 111 -2.73 -3.47 1.07
C GLY A 111 -3.20 -4.80 1.67
N GLY A 112 -3.97 -4.72 2.74
CA GLY A 112 -4.57 -5.88 3.39
C GLY A 112 -3.64 -6.74 4.23
N ASN A 113 -2.44 -6.28 4.47
CA ASN A 113 -1.40 -6.95 5.26
C ASN A 113 -1.75 -6.98 6.74
N LYS A 114 -1.89 -8.19 7.34
CA LYS A 114 -2.39 -8.34 8.71
C LYS A 114 -1.90 -9.56 9.49
N ASN A 115 -1.34 -10.56 8.84
CA ASN A 115 -0.90 -11.80 9.47
C ASN A 115 0.58 -11.98 9.22
N VAL A 116 1.38 -12.07 10.30
CA VAL A 116 2.85 -12.07 10.19
C VAL A 116 3.38 -13.29 9.44
N GLU A 117 2.86 -14.49 9.67
CA GLU A 117 3.30 -15.70 8.96
C GLU A 117 3.10 -15.57 7.45
N ASN A 118 1.90 -15.11 7.04
CA ASN A 118 1.62 -14.88 5.61
C ASN A 118 2.56 -13.83 5.00
N LEU A 119 2.92 -12.79 5.77
CA LEU A 119 3.82 -11.74 5.31
C LEU A 119 5.27 -12.23 5.21
N GLU A 120 5.71 -13.08 6.13
CA GLU A 120 7.02 -13.72 6.05
C GLU A 120 7.12 -14.65 4.84
N ASP A 121 6.07 -15.43 4.56
CA ASP A 121 6.01 -16.27 3.38
C ASP A 121 6.05 -15.46 2.08
N ILE A 122 5.36 -14.32 2.03
CA ILE A 122 5.41 -13.41 0.87
C ILE A 122 6.83 -12.88 0.66
N VAL A 123 7.49 -12.39 1.70
CA VAL A 123 8.86 -11.87 1.61
C VAL A 123 9.86 -12.96 1.21
N LYS A 124 9.66 -14.20 1.68
CA LYS A 124 10.54 -15.32 1.34
C LYS A 124 10.36 -15.84 -0.09
N ASN A 125 9.13 -15.87 -0.59
CA ASN A 125 8.77 -16.62 -1.78
C ASN A 125 8.38 -15.76 -2.98
N GLU A 126 8.06 -14.49 -2.76
CA GLU A 126 7.65 -13.55 -3.81
C GLU A 126 8.71 -12.46 -4.00
N LYS A 127 8.59 -11.68 -5.08
CA LYS A 127 9.49 -10.56 -5.35
C LYS A 127 9.09 -9.31 -4.56
N VAL A 128 9.13 -9.41 -3.23
CA VAL A 128 8.75 -8.34 -2.30
C VAL A 128 9.85 -8.22 -1.25
N ASP A 129 10.40 -7.03 -1.11
CA ASP A 129 11.50 -6.77 -0.18
C ASP A 129 11.01 -6.25 1.17
N PHE A 130 9.91 -5.48 1.16
CA PHE A 130 9.34 -4.89 2.36
C PHE A 130 7.82 -4.94 2.36
N ILE A 131 7.25 -4.93 3.57
CA ILE A 131 5.80 -4.87 3.80
C ILE A 131 5.44 -3.52 4.41
N SER A 132 4.41 -2.87 3.86
CA SER A 132 3.83 -1.64 4.38
C SER A 132 2.42 -1.90 4.94
N MET A 133 2.14 -1.27 6.07
CA MET A 133 0.83 -1.31 6.73
C MET A 133 0.46 0.09 7.23
N SER A 134 -0.83 0.45 7.18
CA SER A 134 -1.34 1.71 7.71
C SER A 134 -2.32 1.46 8.85
N ARG A 135 -3.53 1.01 8.54
CA ARG A 135 -4.60 0.80 9.54
C ARG A 135 -4.25 -0.16 10.68
N PRO A 136 -3.49 -1.25 10.46
CA PRO A 136 -2.98 -2.05 11.58
C PRO A 136 -2.19 -1.22 12.59
N PHE A 137 -1.33 -0.30 12.15
CA PHE A 137 -0.55 0.57 13.05
C PHE A 137 -1.38 1.66 13.72
N ILE A 138 -2.47 2.13 13.09
CA ILE A 138 -3.43 3.02 13.77
C ILE A 138 -4.12 2.27 14.92
N SER A 139 -4.41 0.98 14.74
CA SER A 139 -5.03 0.14 15.78
C SER A 139 -4.05 -0.31 16.84
N GLU A 140 -2.83 -0.66 16.43
CA GLU A 140 -1.77 -1.22 17.26
C GLU A 140 -0.42 -0.61 16.87
N PRO A 141 -0.04 0.56 17.42
CA PRO A 141 1.25 1.18 17.11
C PRO A 141 2.46 0.26 17.41
N GLU A 142 2.36 -0.56 18.45
CA GLU A 142 3.38 -1.52 18.89
C GLU A 142 3.34 -2.88 18.18
N LEU A 143 2.53 -3.03 17.13
CA LEU A 143 2.34 -4.28 16.42
C LEU A 143 3.64 -4.98 16.00
N PRO A 144 4.64 -4.29 15.39
CA PRO A 144 5.90 -4.91 15.03
C PRO A 144 6.68 -5.44 16.23
N ASN A 145 6.66 -4.70 17.34
CA ASN A 145 7.32 -5.11 18.57
C ASN A 145 6.63 -6.31 19.20
N ARG A 146 5.30 -6.36 19.16
CA ARG A 146 4.51 -7.51 19.63
C ARG A 146 4.85 -8.77 18.83
N TRP A 147 4.86 -8.69 17.51
CA TRP A 147 5.23 -9.80 16.64
C TRP A 147 6.69 -10.24 16.84
N LYS A 148 7.62 -9.28 16.99
CA LYS A 148 9.03 -9.60 17.24
C LYS A 148 9.26 -10.34 18.55
N ARG A 149 8.40 -10.10 19.57
CA ARG A 149 8.46 -10.79 20.87
C ARG A 149 7.64 -12.07 20.91
N ASP A 150 7.00 -12.44 19.80
CA ASP A 150 6.08 -13.61 19.73
C ASP A 150 4.96 -13.56 20.79
N GLU A 151 4.44 -12.36 21.02
CA GLU A 151 3.40 -12.10 22.02
C GLU A 151 2.02 -12.08 21.39
N GLY A 152 1.14 -12.96 21.86
CA GLY A 152 -0.29 -12.97 21.50
C GLY A 152 -0.56 -13.49 20.09
N SER A 153 -1.41 -12.81 19.33
CA SER A 153 -1.87 -13.27 18.02
C SER A 153 -0.91 -12.86 16.91
N GLU A 154 -0.63 -13.76 15.98
CA GLU A 154 0.06 -13.52 14.72
C GLU A 154 -0.69 -12.53 13.82
N LYS A 155 -1.96 -12.30 14.10
CA LYS A 155 -2.82 -11.41 13.33
C LYS A 155 -2.98 -10.08 14.04
N ALA A 156 -2.97 -8.99 13.26
CA ALA A 156 -3.32 -7.66 13.74
C ALA A 156 -4.81 -7.55 14.09
N ASP A 157 -5.16 -6.81 15.13
CA ASP A 157 -6.54 -6.62 15.61
C ASP A 157 -7.40 -5.78 14.64
N CYS A 158 -6.78 -5.01 13.75
CA CYS A 158 -7.49 -4.14 12.82
C CYS A 158 -8.50 -4.93 11.97
N THR A 159 -9.79 -4.61 12.10
CA THR A 159 -10.87 -5.24 11.33
C THR A 159 -11.05 -4.69 9.92
N SER A 160 -10.27 -3.66 9.53
CA SER A 160 -10.40 -2.92 8.26
C SER A 160 -11.79 -2.31 8.05
N CYS A 161 -12.44 -1.88 9.11
CA CYS A 161 -13.76 -1.24 9.06
C CYS A 161 -13.74 0.18 8.46
N ASN A 162 -12.55 0.78 8.30
CA ASN A 162 -12.33 2.15 7.82
C ASN A 162 -12.87 3.29 8.72
N MET A 163 -13.39 3.00 9.90
CA MET A 163 -13.93 4.03 10.81
C MET A 163 -12.85 5.06 11.23
N CYS A 164 -11.57 4.68 11.25
CA CYS A 164 -10.47 5.60 11.54
C CYS A 164 -10.39 6.81 10.56
N ILE A 165 -10.94 6.71 9.34
CA ILE A 165 -10.98 7.85 8.41
C ILE A 165 -11.87 8.99 8.91
N LEU A 166 -12.86 8.70 9.74
CA LEU A 166 -13.77 9.71 10.29
C LEU A 166 -13.05 10.59 11.33
N THR A 167 -12.10 10.01 12.07
CA THR A 167 -11.36 10.74 13.12
C THR A 167 -10.40 11.78 12.58
N VAL A 168 -10.01 11.71 11.30
CA VAL A 168 -9.16 12.71 10.64
C VAL A 168 -9.75 14.12 10.72
N ARG A 169 -11.08 14.23 10.71
CA ARG A 169 -11.79 15.52 10.80
C ARG A 169 -11.84 16.10 12.21
N GLU A 170 -11.61 15.26 13.21
CA GLU A 170 -11.70 15.63 14.63
C GLU A 170 -10.33 15.92 15.25
N GLY A 171 -9.24 15.73 14.48
CA GLY A 171 -7.88 15.95 14.95
C GLY A 171 -6.95 14.78 14.67
N LEU A 172 -6.52 14.06 15.71
CA LEU A 172 -5.60 12.94 15.55
C LEU A 172 -6.31 11.68 15.07
N THR A 173 -5.77 11.08 14.02
CA THR A 173 -6.25 9.78 13.53
C THR A 173 -6.06 8.69 14.58
N ASN A 174 -7.14 8.02 14.94
CA ASN A 174 -7.14 6.94 15.93
C ASN A 174 -8.07 5.79 15.53
N CYS A 175 -7.96 4.66 16.23
CA CYS A 175 -8.84 3.51 16.03
C CYS A 175 -10.10 3.65 16.90
N MET A 176 -11.24 3.95 16.29
CA MET A 176 -12.51 4.11 17.02
C MET A 176 -12.93 2.86 17.81
N LEU A 177 -12.52 1.66 17.40
CA LEU A 177 -12.83 0.41 18.12
C LEU A 177 -11.96 0.20 19.36
N LYS A 178 -10.95 1.04 19.60
CA LYS A 178 -10.05 0.96 20.77
C LYS A 178 -10.12 2.18 21.69
N ASN A 179 -10.95 3.17 21.37
CA ASN A 179 -11.10 4.39 22.17
C ASN A 179 -11.99 4.22 23.41
N ASP A 180 -12.57 3.05 23.63
CA ASP A 180 -13.40 2.74 24.81
C ASP A 180 -12.59 2.16 25.99
N LYS A 181 -11.26 2.48 26.05
CA LYS A 181 -10.41 2.08 27.19
C LYS A 181 -9.68 3.25 27.79
#